data_0acc960938f25413e5f8ec2beee21111
#
_entry.id   0acc960938f25413e5f8ec2beee21111
#
_cell.length_a   1.000
_cell.length_b   1.000
_cell.length_c   1.000
_cell.angle_alpha   90.00
_cell.angle_beta   90.00
_cell.angle_gamma   90.00
#
_symmetry.space_group_name_H-M   'P 1'
#
loop_
_entity.id
_entity.type
_entity.pdbx_description
1 polymer ?
#
loop_
_entity_poly.entity_id
_entity_poly.type
_entity_poly.pdbx_seq_one_letter_code
_entity_poly.pdbx_strand_id
1 'polypeptide(L)'
;FRPEDAAEAAYAAASREYLRIANGSPTVPPLESVFPALCNFVRLKGLKDPMEAIPGSRGAIQMQLDRLRSCILYAFRVVPYLAPQLVNTTALPDTMMDQRRKSNNAESHFDNKDEDSRANDDEKRKTPNSSVASDGTKKERISPYRVERELIQKETIRIIGEALYVYADGYYQHVSAECLRRLIVKNCRYVVEKAETPRFIDDVYRHLLCDPDLYRQEEEVDSNLVAFDNGVLDMSTSRLTPFSPKHGIFYRIRTEWGTHQPHPCFDAFLDDVTGGDHLLRQRILEVIGYCLSPDIRAKSFFVFQGHPDTGKSILAKLIRSFLNADACLGLDITSLGERFAAANLVGKQICLSMDIASTPLSAKTVATFKSITGGDPITADVKYAPHITFFNRAKFILGTNHPLLIQGEDPAFFRRAVAIPFQYSGPREKQGPHLLE
;
A
#
# COMPACT_ATOMS: atom_id res chain seq x y z
N PHE A 1 -5.42 -29.39 7.83
CA PHE A 1 -6.69 -28.91 7.25
C PHE A 1 -6.41 -28.53 5.80
N ARG A 2 -6.94 -29.28 4.86
CA ARG A 2 -6.78 -28.93 3.44
C ARG A 2 -7.86 -27.89 3.09
N PRO A 3 -7.53 -26.79 2.42
CA PRO A 3 -8.51 -25.76 2.02
C PRO A 3 -9.66 -26.35 1.17
N GLU A 4 -9.39 -27.41 0.43
CA GLU A 4 -10.35 -28.12 -0.42
C GLU A 4 -11.44 -28.83 0.40
N ASP A 5 -11.07 -29.47 1.52
CA ASP A 5 -12.02 -30.15 2.42
C ASP A 5 -12.97 -29.14 3.09
N ALA A 6 -12.44 -27.96 3.46
CA ALA A 6 -13.23 -26.87 4.02
C ALA A 6 -14.17 -26.24 2.98
N ALA A 7 -13.72 -26.11 1.73
CA ALA A 7 -14.53 -25.61 0.63
C ALA A 7 -15.68 -26.55 0.28
N GLU A 8 -15.46 -27.85 0.25
CA GLU A 8 -16.52 -28.84 0.00
C GLU A 8 -17.56 -28.89 1.15
N ALA A 9 -17.11 -28.78 2.40
CA ALA A 9 -18.02 -28.67 3.54
C ALA A 9 -18.86 -27.39 3.47
N ALA A 10 -18.27 -26.26 3.12
CA ALA A 10 -18.97 -24.99 2.94
C ALA A 10 -19.95 -25.05 1.76
N TYR A 11 -19.58 -25.68 0.66
CA TYR A 11 -20.47 -25.89 -0.48
C TYR A 11 -21.66 -26.78 -0.10
N ALA A 12 -21.44 -27.85 0.63
CA ALA A 12 -22.51 -28.73 1.08
C ALA A 12 -23.53 -28.02 2.01
N ALA A 13 -23.07 -27.09 2.82
CA ALA A 13 -23.95 -26.26 3.66
C ALA A 13 -24.71 -25.21 2.82
N ALA A 14 -23.98 -24.45 1.97
CA ALA A 14 -24.55 -23.40 1.13
C ALA A 14 -25.54 -23.94 0.09
N SER A 15 -25.28 -25.09 -0.52
CA SER A 15 -26.18 -25.73 -1.48
C SER A 15 -27.50 -26.18 -0.84
N ARG A 16 -27.47 -26.67 0.40
CA ARG A 16 -28.71 -26.98 1.15
C ARG A 16 -29.53 -25.73 1.40
N GLU A 17 -28.92 -24.65 1.80
CA GLU A 17 -29.60 -23.39 2.04
C GLU A 17 -30.16 -22.78 0.73
N TYR A 18 -29.38 -22.80 -0.35
CA TYR A 18 -29.86 -22.39 -1.67
C TYR A 18 -31.09 -23.19 -2.11
N LEU A 19 -31.06 -24.52 -2.00
CA LEU A 19 -32.17 -25.39 -2.35
C LEU A 19 -33.39 -25.14 -1.49
N ARG A 20 -33.20 -24.87 -0.18
CA ARG A 20 -34.32 -24.53 0.73
C ARG A 20 -35.04 -23.26 0.24
N ILE A 21 -34.31 -22.23 -0.16
CA ILE A 21 -34.85 -20.97 -0.68
C ILE A 21 -35.47 -21.16 -2.07
N ALA A 22 -34.81 -21.88 -2.95
CA ALA A 22 -35.27 -22.12 -4.32
C ALA A 22 -36.56 -22.93 -4.38
N ASN A 23 -36.71 -23.93 -3.50
CA ASN A 23 -37.94 -24.76 -3.43
C ASN A 23 -39.16 -24.02 -2.81
N GLY A 24 -38.91 -22.91 -2.08
CA GLY A 24 -39.97 -22.05 -1.53
C GLY A 24 -40.33 -20.86 -2.43
N SER A 25 -39.66 -20.68 -3.57
CA SER A 25 -39.83 -19.56 -4.47
C SER A 25 -40.55 -19.94 -5.76
N PRO A 26 -41.46 -19.10 -6.30
CA PRO A 26 -42.14 -19.35 -7.57
C PRO A 26 -41.21 -19.33 -8.78
N THR A 27 -40.05 -18.71 -8.69
CA THR A 27 -38.97 -18.65 -9.70
C THR A 27 -37.67 -19.01 -9.06
N VAL A 28 -36.74 -19.57 -9.85
CA VAL A 28 -35.37 -19.89 -9.37
C VAL A 28 -34.66 -18.59 -9.01
N PRO A 29 -34.28 -18.35 -7.75
CA PRO A 29 -33.66 -17.14 -7.32
C PRO A 29 -32.22 -17.05 -7.92
N PRO A 30 -31.77 -15.89 -8.40
CA PRO A 30 -30.38 -15.71 -8.84
C PRO A 30 -29.45 -15.84 -7.63
N LEU A 31 -28.23 -16.36 -7.85
CA LEU A 31 -27.24 -16.59 -6.78
C LEU A 31 -26.92 -15.32 -6.00
N GLU A 32 -26.92 -14.17 -6.67
CA GLU A 32 -26.67 -12.84 -6.09
C GLU A 32 -27.71 -12.44 -5.02
N SER A 33 -28.93 -12.92 -5.13
CA SER A 33 -29.97 -12.63 -4.13
C SER A 33 -29.82 -13.47 -2.87
N VAL A 34 -29.18 -14.64 -2.96
CA VAL A 34 -29.00 -15.58 -1.85
C VAL A 34 -27.62 -15.39 -1.20
N PHE A 35 -26.59 -15.20 -1.99
CA PHE A 35 -25.20 -15.03 -1.53
C PHE A 35 -24.56 -13.74 -2.08
N PRO A 36 -25.08 -12.55 -1.73
CA PRO A 36 -24.60 -11.29 -2.30
C PRO A 36 -23.14 -11.00 -1.98
N ALA A 37 -22.66 -11.33 -0.78
CA ALA A 37 -21.29 -11.12 -0.36
C ALA A 37 -20.29 -11.95 -1.18
N LEU A 38 -20.62 -13.24 -1.42
CA LEU A 38 -19.81 -14.14 -2.21
C LEU A 38 -19.74 -13.71 -3.69
N CYS A 39 -20.89 -13.38 -4.27
CA CYS A 39 -20.96 -12.97 -5.67
C CYS A 39 -20.28 -11.63 -5.91
N ASN A 40 -20.42 -10.66 -4.99
CA ASN A 40 -19.70 -9.38 -5.07
C ASN A 40 -18.19 -9.58 -4.95
N PHE A 41 -17.72 -10.45 -4.06
CA PHE A 41 -16.31 -10.79 -3.94
C PHE A 41 -15.75 -11.35 -5.25
N VAL A 42 -16.43 -12.33 -5.84
CA VAL A 42 -16.00 -12.97 -7.11
C VAL A 42 -15.96 -11.96 -8.25
N ARG A 43 -16.98 -11.09 -8.36
CA ARG A 43 -17.05 -10.04 -9.38
C ARG A 43 -15.93 -9.00 -9.23
N LEU A 44 -15.64 -8.55 -8.01
CA LEU A 44 -14.57 -7.59 -7.72
C LEU A 44 -13.18 -8.16 -8.02
N LYS A 45 -13.02 -9.48 -8.01
CA LYS A 45 -11.76 -10.15 -8.36
C LYS A 45 -11.62 -10.46 -9.86
N GLY A 46 -12.54 -9.97 -10.69
CA GLY A 46 -12.42 -10.07 -12.15
C GLY A 46 -12.58 -11.49 -12.71
N LEU A 47 -13.15 -12.42 -11.95
CA LEU A 47 -13.53 -13.71 -12.49
C LEU A 47 -14.68 -13.49 -13.47
N LYS A 48 -14.43 -13.80 -14.74
CA LYS A 48 -15.50 -13.92 -15.72
C LYS A 48 -16.47 -14.97 -15.22
N ASP A 49 -17.75 -14.58 -15.11
CA ASP A 49 -18.82 -15.52 -14.77
C ASP A 49 -18.82 -16.66 -15.79
N PRO A 50 -18.66 -17.92 -15.35
CA PRO A 50 -18.54 -19.01 -16.30
C PRO A 50 -19.80 -19.23 -17.17
N MET A 51 -20.93 -18.55 -16.87
CA MET A 51 -22.15 -18.74 -17.63
C MET A 51 -23.08 -17.54 -17.61
N GLU A 52 -23.15 -16.79 -18.70
CA GLU A 52 -24.39 -16.13 -19.14
C GLU A 52 -25.34 -17.20 -19.67
N ALA A 53 -26.34 -17.57 -18.92
CA ALA A 53 -27.15 -18.75 -19.21
C ALA A 53 -28.59 -18.44 -19.65
N ILE A 54 -29.03 -19.25 -20.54
CA ILE A 54 -30.33 -19.34 -21.18
C ILE A 54 -31.44 -19.67 -20.16
N PRO A 55 -32.60 -18.98 -20.14
CA PRO A 55 -33.69 -19.27 -19.20
C PRO A 55 -34.51 -20.49 -19.64
N GLY A 56 -34.73 -21.39 -18.72
CA GLY A 56 -35.78 -22.40 -18.84
C GLY A 56 -35.45 -23.78 -18.28
N SER A 57 -36.27 -24.26 -17.34
CA SER A 57 -36.40 -25.63 -16.87
C SER A 57 -35.43 -26.14 -15.78
N ARG A 58 -35.56 -27.39 -15.39
CA ARG A 58 -34.79 -28.09 -14.32
C ARG A 58 -33.27 -27.89 -14.34
N GLY A 59 -32.71 -27.44 -15.44
CA GLY A 59 -31.31 -27.08 -15.56
C GLY A 59 -30.90 -25.79 -14.83
N ALA A 60 -31.85 -24.89 -14.52
CA ALA A 60 -31.52 -23.58 -13.95
C ALA A 60 -31.02 -23.68 -12.49
N ILE A 61 -31.62 -24.54 -11.69
CA ILE A 61 -31.14 -24.79 -10.31
C ILE A 61 -29.75 -25.41 -10.31
N GLN A 62 -29.51 -26.39 -11.16
CA GLN A 62 -28.21 -27.06 -11.25
C GLN A 62 -27.11 -26.08 -11.68
N MET A 63 -27.41 -25.20 -12.65
CA MET A 63 -26.48 -24.15 -13.04
C MET A 63 -26.11 -23.20 -11.91
N GLN A 64 -27.08 -22.77 -11.09
CA GLN A 64 -26.80 -21.91 -9.93
C GLN A 64 -25.96 -22.65 -8.87
N LEU A 65 -26.17 -23.95 -8.68
CA LEU A 65 -25.38 -24.78 -7.79
C LEU A 65 -23.94 -24.97 -8.29
N ASP A 66 -23.73 -25.17 -9.57
CA ASP A 66 -22.39 -25.30 -10.17
C ASP A 66 -21.63 -23.98 -10.10
N ARG A 67 -22.34 -22.87 -10.30
CA ARG A 67 -21.81 -21.53 -10.11
C ARG A 67 -21.44 -21.26 -8.64
N LEU A 68 -22.33 -21.63 -7.71
CA LEU A 68 -22.06 -21.52 -6.27
C LEU A 68 -20.82 -22.30 -5.87
N ARG A 69 -20.65 -23.53 -6.36
CA ARG A 69 -19.47 -24.35 -6.12
C ARG A 69 -18.20 -23.67 -6.62
N SER A 70 -18.23 -23.16 -7.84
CA SER A 70 -17.09 -22.45 -8.43
C SER A 70 -16.71 -21.19 -7.64
N CYS A 71 -17.69 -20.40 -7.21
CA CYS A 71 -17.48 -19.21 -6.38
C CYS A 71 -16.88 -19.55 -5.01
N ILE A 72 -17.36 -20.63 -4.36
CA ILE A 72 -16.86 -21.08 -3.05
C ILE A 72 -15.43 -21.60 -3.18
N LEU A 73 -15.17 -22.49 -4.12
CA LEU A 73 -13.81 -23.00 -4.36
C LEU A 73 -12.80 -21.89 -4.61
N TYR A 74 -13.23 -20.90 -5.40
CA TYR A 74 -12.41 -19.71 -5.62
C TYR A 74 -12.18 -18.89 -4.35
N ALA A 75 -13.23 -18.61 -3.57
CA ALA A 75 -13.11 -17.84 -2.34
C ALA A 75 -12.17 -18.52 -1.33
N PHE A 76 -12.30 -19.84 -1.14
CA PHE A 76 -11.41 -20.61 -0.26
C PHE A 76 -9.97 -20.68 -0.76
N ARG A 77 -9.75 -20.65 -2.07
CA ARG A 77 -8.40 -20.59 -2.65
C ARG A 77 -7.75 -19.22 -2.47
N VAL A 78 -8.52 -18.14 -2.60
CA VAL A 78 -7.98 -16.76 -2.61
C VAL A 78 -7.97 -16.12 -1.23
N VAL A 79 -8.99 -16.40 -0.41
CA VAL A 79 -9.15 -15.82 0.94
C VAL A 79 -9.67 -16.86 1.95
N PRO A 80 -8.89 -17.91 2.23
CA PRO A 80 -9.36 -19.05 3.04
C PRO A 80 -9.92 -18.66 4.42
N TYR A 81 -9.42 -17.57 5.00
CA TYR A 81 -9.88 -17.09 6.32
C TYR A 81 -11.21 -16.32 6.28
N LEU A 82 -11.55 -15.69 5.14
CA LEU A 82 -12.79 -14.93 4.95
C LEU A 82 -13.87 -15.74 4.22
N ALA A 83 -13.47 -16.77 3.50
CA ALA A 83 -14.38 -17.57 2.70
C ALA A 83 -15.60 -18.12 3.47
N PRO A 84 -15.47 -18.61 4.72
CA PRO A 84 -16.63 -19.03 5.51
C PRO A 84 -17.64 -17.91 5.79
N GLN A 85 -17.15 -16.66 5.95
CA GLN A 85 -18.01 -15.49 6.19
C GLN A 85 -18.75 -15.04 4.93
N LEU A 86 -18.11 -15.20 3.75
CA LEU A 86 -18.73 -14.86 2.46
C LEU A 86 -19.87 -15.79 2.09
N VAL A 87 -19.86 -17.03 2.62
CA VAL A 87 -20.86 -18.07 2.34
C VAL A 87 -22.01 -18.04 3.36
N ASN A 88 -21.86 -17.34 4.49
CA ASN A 88 -22.86 -17.32 5.56
C ASN A 88 -23.92 -16.27 5.29
N THR A 89 -25.14 -16.70 4.94
CA THR A 89 -26.30 -15.83 4.62
C THR A 89 -26.91 -15.14 5.84
N THR A 90 -26.63 -15.63 7.06
CA THR A 90 -27.24 -15.16 8.31
C THR A 90 -26.50 -14.06 9.03
N ALA A 91 -25.35 -13.59 8.50
CA ALA A 91 -24.45 -12.67 9.20
C ALA A 91 -24.49 -11.21 8.73
N LEU A 92 -25.54 -10.76 8.05
CA LEU A 92 -25.71 -9.31 7.75
C LEU A 92 -26.78 -8.73 8.70
N PRO A 93 -26.41 -7.82 9.62
CA PRO A 93 -27.41 -7.04 10.36
C PRO A 93 -28.16 -6.13 9.40
N ASP A 94 -29.48 -6.02 9.56
CA ASP A 94 -30.42 -5.17 8.80
C ASP A 94 -30.09 -3.66 8.78
N THR A 95 -29.01 -3.22 9.42
CA THR A 95 -28.62 -1.83 9.59
C THR A 95 -27.90 -1.19 8.39
N MET A 96 -27.53 -1.95 7.36
CA MET A 96 -26.86 -1.37 6.17
C MET A 96 -27.80 -1.09 4.99
N MET A 97 -29.06 -1.50 5.03
CA MET A 97 -30.03 -1.22 3.94
C MET A 97 -30.72 0.16 4.09
N ASP A 98 -30.73 0.73 5.30
CA ASP A 98 -31.45 2.00 5.55
C ASP A 98 -30.63 3.27 5.26
N GLN A 99 -29.31 3.17 5.15
CA GLN A 99 -28.48 4.33 4.83
C GLN A 99 -28.40 4.66 3.32
N ARG A 100 -28.71 3.70 2.42
CA ARG A 100 -28.77 3.98 0.98
C ARG A 100 -30.09 4.59 0.51
N ARG A 101 -31.14 4.54 1.31
CA ARG A 101 -32.43 5.20 0.99
C ARG A 101 -32.49 6.67 1.40
N LYS A 102 -31.58 7.14 2.25
CA LYS A 102 -31.53 8.54 2.69
C LYS A 102 -30.59 9.44 1.89
N SER A 103 -29.69 8.89 1.07
CA SER A 103 -28.80 9.69 0.23
C SER A 103 -29.32 10.01 -1.18
N ASN A 104 -30.40 9.37 -1.63
CA ASN A 104 -30.97 9.63 -2.97
C ASN A 104 -32.15 10.61 -2.97
N ASN A 105 -32.47 11.26 -1.85
CA ASN A 105 -33.56 12.25 -1.74
C ASN A 105 -33.09 13.68 -1.41
N ALA A 106 -31.81 14.00 -1.58
CA ALA A 106 -31.25 15.32 -1.28
C ALA A 106 -30.65 16.05 -2.48
N GLU A 107 -30.99 15.66 -3.71
CA GLU A 107 -30.65 16.40 -4.91
C GLU A 107 -31.90 16.73 -5.72
N SER A 108 -32.64 17.73 -5.30
CA SER A 108 -33.48 18.57 -6.16
C SER A 108 -33.98 19.74 -5.32
N HIS A 109 -33.30 20.86 -5.41
CA HIS A 109 -33.81 22.22 -5.32
C HIS A 109 -32.67 23.19 -5.07
N PHE A 110 -32.20 23.78 -6.12
CA PHE A 110 -31.77 25.18 -6.12
C PHE A 110 -32.10 25.79 -7.47
N ASP A 111 -33.14 26.59 -7.44
CA ASP A 111 -33.63 27.40 -8.53
C ASP A 111 -32.73 28.60 -8.81
N ASN A 112 -32.72 28.96 -10.08
CA ASN A 112 -32.27 30.20 -10.69
C ASN A 112 -32.87 31.46 -10.07
N LYS A 113 -32.06 32.52 -9.99
CA LYS A 113 -32.43 33.92 -10.27
C LYS A 113 -31.17 34.74 -10.42
N ASP A 114 -30.83 35.12 -11.59
CA ASP A 114 -31.01 36.36 -12.36
C ASP A 114 -30.47 37.68 -11.77
N GLU A 115 -29.84 38.37 -12.75
CA GLU A 115 -29.73 39.83 -12.94
C GLU A 115 -28.50 40.49 -12.27
N ASP A 116 -27.63 40.97 -13.05
CA ASP A 116 -27.58 42.05 -14.06
C ASP A 116 -26.77 43.25 -13.56
N SER A 117 -25.93 43.72 -14.41
CA SER A 117 -25.65 45.10 -14.77
C SER A 117 -24.23 45.67 -14.56
N ARG A 118 -23.74 46.07 -15.75
CA ARG A 118 -23.01 47.31 -16.10
C ARG A 118 -21.53 47.36 -15.81
N ALA A 119 -20.72 47.31 -16.82
CA ALA A 119 -20.47 48.24 -17.97
C ALA A 119 -19.48 49.36 -17.61
N ASN A 120 -18.53 49.44 -18.50
CA ASN A 120 -17.81 50.59 -19.03
C ASN A 120 -16.40 50.91 -18.52
N ASP A 121 -15.60 50.91 -19.55
CA ASP A 121 -14.64 51.93 -20.04
C ASP A 121 -13.27 51.95 -19.37
N ASP A 122 -12.20 51.87 -20.09
CA ASP A 122 -11.68 52.76 -21.14
C ASP A 122 -10.40 52.23 -21.80
N GLU A 123 -10.40 52.37 -23.10
CA GLU A 123 -9.26 52.26 -23.99
C GLU A 123 -8.10 53.19 -23.61
N LYS A 124 -6.88 52.74 -23.71
CA LYS A 124 -5.78 53.54 -24.25
C LYS A 124 -4.77 52.72 -25.03
N ARG A 125 -4.91 52.78 -26.35
CA ARG A 125 -3.89 52.53 -27.37
C ARG A 125 -2.62 53.32 -27.08
N LYS A 126 -1.48 52.68 -27.18
CA LYS A 126 -0.28 53.28 -27.79
C LYS A 126 0.53 52.19 -28.48
N THR A 127 0.59 52.28 -29.80
CA THR A 127 1.52 51.67 -30.74
C THR A 127 2.70 52.64 -31.00
N PRO A 128 3.67 52.37 -31.88
CA PRO A 128 4.92 51.65 -31.54
C PRO A 128 6.13 52.57 -31.79
N ASN A 129 7.24 52.24 -31.22
CA ASN A 129 8.49 52.85 -31.70
C ASN A 129 9.50 51.79 -32.07
N SER A 130 9.78 51.76 -33.34
CA SER A 130 10.88 51.08 -33.97
C SER A 130 12.22 51.71 -33.54
N SER A 131 13.15 50.91 -33.05
CA SER A 131 14.55 51.21 -33.24
C SER A 131 15.44 49.96 -33.00
N VAL A 132 16.15 49.63 -34.05
CA VAL A 132 17.54 49.19 -34.14
C VAL A 132 17.89 47.78 -33.61
N ALA A 133 18.24 46.95 -34.57
CA ALA A 133 18.93 45.69 -34.41
C ALA A 133 20.27 45.92 -33.65
N SER A 134 20.44 45.20 -32.55
CA SER A 134 21.73 44.85 -32.03
C SER A 134 21.87 43.33 -32.03
N ASP A 135 22.78 42.86 -32.81
CA ASP A 135 23.30 41.50 -32.86
C ASP A 135 23.76 41.12 -31.45
N GLY A 136 22.93 40.42 -30.74
CA GLY A 136 23.17 39.81 -29.43
C GLY A 136 22.62 38.42 -29.47
N THR A 137 23.51 37.45 -29.57
CA THR A 137 23.22 36.03 -29.34
C THR A 137 22.19 35.89 -28.24
N LYS A 138 20.94 35.64 -28.59
CA LYS A 138 19.84 35.31 -27.63
C LYS A 138 20.34 34.14 -26.85
N LYS A 139 20.81 34.34 -25.61
CA LYS A 139 21.01 33.27 -24.66
C LYS A 139 19.70 32.51 -24.61
N GLU A 140 19.70 31.31 -25.18
CA GLU A 140 18.55 30.43 -25.20
C GLU A 140 18.10 30.22 -23.76
N ARG A 141 16.91 30.74 -23.43
CA ARG A 141 16.36 30.64 -22.09
C ARG A 141 15.98 29.16 -21.86
N ILE A 142 16.67 28.52 -20.92
CA ILE A 142 16.34 27.15 -20.52
C ILE A 142 14.94 27.19 -19.91
N SER A 143 14.01 26.46 -20.49
CA SER A 143 12.65 26.35 -19.96
C SER A 143 12.48 25.06 -19.11
N PRO A 144 11.68 25.09 -18.03
CA PRO A 144 11.33 23.89 -17.26
C PRO A 144 10.76 22.77 -18.13
N TYR A 145 9.91 23.10 -19.12
CA TYR A 145 9.32 22.17 -20.08
C TYR A 145 10.38 21.40 -20.90
N ARG A 146 11.44 22.07 -21.35
CA ARG A 146 12.51 21.38 -22.09
C ARG A 146 13.23 20.35 -21.21
N VAL A 147 13.49 20.71 -19.95
CA VAL A 147 14.15 19.80 -18.99
C VAL A 147 13.23 18.61 -18.65
N GLU A 148 11.96 18.86 -18.43
CA GLU A 148 10.95 17.82 -18.25
C GLU A 148 10.96 16.80 -19.39
N ARG A 149 10.84 17.26 -20.63
CA ARG A 149 10.82 16.37 -21.81
C ARG A 149 12.12 15.57 -21.96
N GLU A 150 13.27 16.18 -21.67
CA GLU A 150 14.55 15.48 -21.69
C GLU A 150 14.66 14.43 -20.59
N LEU A 151 14.17 14.73 -19.39
CA LEU A 151 14.11 13.74 -18.28
C LEU A 151 13.22 12.55 -18.64
N ILE A 152 12.02 12.80 -19.19
CA ILE A 152 11.10 11.73 -19.59
C ILE A 152 11.68 10.83 -20.69
N GLN A 153 12.50 11.40 -21.58
CA GLN A 153 13.18 10.61 -22.61
C GLN A 153 14.31 9.73 -22.08
N LYS A 154 15.00 10.18 -21.03
CA LYS A 154 16.19 9.50 -20.48
C LYS A 154 15.88 8.59 -19.31
N GLU A 155 14.84 8.87 -18.56
CA GLU A 155 14.47 8.17 -17.35
C GLU A 155 13.03 7.66 -17.44
N THR A 156 12.76 6.51 -16.85
CA THR A 156 11.38 6.02 -16.73
C THR A 156 10.74 6.65 -15.49
N ILE A 157 9.99 7.72 -15.70
CA ILE A 157 9.32 8.48 -14.65
C ILE A 157 7.82 8.11 -14.61
N ARG A 158 7.23 8.05 -13.43
CA ARG A 158 5.79 7.80 -13.21
C ARG A 158 5.27 8.64 -12.05
N ILE A 159 3.99 8.98 -12.13
CA ILE A 159 3.22 9.56 -11.03
C ILE A 159 2.30 8.47 -10.50
N ILE A 160 2.39 8.20 -9.19
CA ILE A 160 1.60 7.18 -8.51
C ILE A 160 1.04 7.82 -7.25
N GLY A 161 -0.28 7.82 -7.12
CA GLY A 161 -0.93 8.77 -6.23
C GLY A 161 -0.61 10.19 -6.68
N GLU A 162 -0.17 11.04 -5.80
CA GLU A 162 0.26 12.42 -6.11
C GLU A 162 1.79 12.57 -5.98
N ALA A 163 2.53 11.47 -6.04
CA ALA A 163 3.98 11.44 -5.85
C ALA A 163 4.71 11.01 -7.12
N LEU A 164 5.87 11.62 -7.35
CA LEU A 164 6.75 11.35 -8.48
C LEU A 164 7.72 10.21 -8.15
N TYR A 165 7.87 9.28 -9.08
CA TYR A 165 8.78 8.15 -8.97
C TYR A 165 9.63 8.01 -10.23
N VAL A 166 10.88 7.55 -10.06
CA VAL A 166 11.77 7.16 -11.15
C VAL A 166 12.12 5.67 -11.00
N TYR A 167 12.10 4.95 -12.12
CA TYR A 167 12.52 3.56 -12.14
C TYR A 167 14.03 3.48 -12.27
N ALA A 168 14.70 2.96 -11.24
CA ALA A 168 16.11 2.72 -11.21
C ALA A 168 16.42 1.47 -10.39
N ASP A 169 17.46 0.73 -10.71
CA ASP A 169 17.90 -0.46 -9.98
C ASP A 169 16.82 -1.53 -9.77
N GLY A 170 15.87 -1.63 -10.70
CA GLY A 170 14.83 -2.66 -10.70
C GLY A 170 13.54 -2.30 -9.93
N TYR A 171 13.42 -1.10 -9.37
CA TYR A 171 12.23 -0.66 -8.64
C TYR A 171 11.97 0.86 -8.80
N TYR A 172 10.77 1.32 -8.44
CA TYR A 172 10.41 2.73 -8.45
C TYR A 172 10.84 3.43 -7.16
N GLN A 173 11.72 4.41 -7.30
CA GLN A 173 12.24 5.23 -6.20
C GLN A 173 11.48 6.55 -6.14
N HIS A 174 11.04 6.94 -4.95
CA HIS A 174 10.36 8.22 -4.75
C HIS A 174 11.29 9.40 -5.05
N VAL A 175 10.83 10.34 -5.86
CA VAL A 175 11.59 11.52 -6.29
C VAL A 175 11.19 12.72 -5.43
N SER A 176 11.98 13.03 -4.42
CA SER A 176 11.91 14.32 -3.72
C SER A 176 12.50 15.43 -4.58
N ALA A 177 12.29 16.71 -4.19
CA ALA A 177 12.91 17.84 -4.87
C ALA A 177 14.45 17.71 -4.94
N GLU A 178 15.09 17.18 -3.90
CA GLU A 178 16.53 16.92 -3.87
C GLU A 178 16.93 15.79 -4.83
N CYS A 179 16.14 14.73 -4.92
CA CYS A 179 16.37 13.66 -5.90
C CYS A 179 16.21 14.19 -7.34
N LEU A 180 15.19 15.03 -7.59
CA LEU A 180 14.99 15.64 -8.91
C LEU A 180 16.18 16.51 -9.30
N ARG A 181 16.73 17.30 -8.37
CA ARG A 181 17.94 18.07 -8.61
C ARG A 181 19.08 17.18 -9.10
N ARG A 182 19.34 16.05 -8.42
CA ARG A 182 20.38 15.09 -8.85
C ARG A 182 20.11 14.51 -10.22
N LEU A 183 18.85 14.19 -10.54
CA LEU A 183 18.47 13.72 -11.88
C LEU A 183 18.70 14.78 -12.96
N ILE A 184 18.38 16.05 -12.68
CA ILE A 184 18.66 17.18 -13.59
C ILE A 184 20.18 17.33 -13.79
N VAL A 185 20.97 17.32 -12.72
CA VAL A 185 22.45 17.41 -12.83
C VAL A 185 23.02 16.24 -13.64
N LYS A 186 22.50 15.04 -13.43
CA LYS A 186 22.94 13.84 -14.16
C LYS A 186 22.61 13.92 -15.66
N ASN A 187 21.38 14.31 -16.00
CA ASN A 187 20.84 14.19 -17.34
C ASN A 187 20.91 15.49 -18.16
N CYS A 188 20.90 16.64 -17.50
CA CYS A 188 20.78 17.96 -18.09
C CYS A 188 21.86 18.91 -17.55
N ARG A 189 23.16 18.56 -17.69
CA ARG A 189 24.28 19.31 -17.10
C ARG A 189 24.31 20.81 -17.49
N TYR A 190 23.81 21.16 -18.67
CA TYR A 190 23.72 22.53 -19.13
C TYR A 190 22.80 23.42 -18.26
N VAL A 191 21.91 22.82 -17.47
CA VAL A 191 21.02 23.56 -16.54
C VAL A 191 21.83 24.12 -15.37
N VAL A 192 22.75 23.32 -14.81
CA VAL A 192 23.53 23.66 -13.62
C VAL A 192 24.35 24.95 -13.83
N GLU A 193 24.85 25.16 -15.03
CA GLU A 193 25.66 26.31 -15.33
C GLU A 193 24.90 27.63 -15.56
N LYS A 194 23.59 27.53 -15.91
CA LYS A 194 22.84 28.67 -16.45
C LYS A 194 21.52 28.99 -15.71
N ALA A 195 20.89 28.07 -15.03
CA ALA A 195 19.52 28.23 -14.55
C ALA A 195 19.21 27.54 -13.21
N GLU A 196 20.18 26.93 -12.53
CA GLU A 196 19.92 26.19 -11.30
C GLU A 196 19.55 27.12 -10.14
N THR A 197 18.25 27.26 -9.93
CA THR A 197 17.69 27.88 -8.73
C THR A 197 16.66 26.93 -8.11
N PRO A 198 16.44 26.98 -6.79
CA PRO A 198 15.37 26.19 -6.16
C PRO A 198 14.02 26.36 -6.86
N ARG A 199 13.69 27.59 -7.26
CA ARG A 199 12.46 27.89 -7.99
C ARG A 199 12.38 27.17 -9.34
N PHE A 200 13.47 27.11 -10.08
CA PHE A 200 13.51 26.40 -11.36
C PHE A 200 13.28 24.89 -11.19
N ILE A 201 13.88 24.29 -10.15
CA ILE A 201 13.69 22.89 -9.81
C ILE A 201 12.22 22.62 -9.43
N ASP A 202 11.60 23.50 -8.64
CA ASP A 202 10.19 23.41 -8.27
C ASP A 202 9.29 23.56 -9.50
N ASP A 203 9.63 24.42 -10.44
CA ASP A 203 8.88 24.56 -11.69
C ASP A 203 8.96 23.27 -12.53
N VAL A 204 10.14 22.66 -12.68
CA VAL A 204 10.31 21.35 -13.37
C VAL A 204 9.51 20.26 -12.65
N TYR A 205 9.54 20.22 -11.31
CA TYR A 205 8.79 19.25 -10.51
C TYR A 205 7.28 19.38 -10.75
N ARG A 206 6.76 20.61 -10.76
CA ARG A 206 5.33 20.88 -11.03
C ARG A 206 4.94 20.52 -12.45
N HIS A 207 5.80 20.80 -13.43
CA HIS A 207 5.56 20.37 -14.81
C HIS A 207 5.44 18.86 -14.92
N LEU A 208 6.36 18.11 -14.31
CA LEU A 208 6.31 16.64 -14.29
C LEU A 208 5.01 16.13 -13.63
N LEU A 209 4.57 16.74 -12.51
CA LEU A 209 3.32 16.36 -11.84
C LEU A 209 2.05 16.67 -12.65
N CYS A 210 2.13 17.55 -13.64
CA CYS A 210 0.99 17.90 -14.49
C CYS A 210 0.95 17.10 -15.81
N ASP A 211 1.97 16.29 -16.11
CA ASP A 211 2.02 15.49 -17.34
C ASP A 211 1.12 14.25 -17.23
N PRO A 212 -0.02 14.18 -17.98
CA PRO A 212 -0.97 13.07 -17.87
C PRO A 212 -0.40 11.74 -18.35
N ASP A 213 0.64 11.73 -19.21
CA ASP A 213 1.26 10.52 -19.74
C ASP A 213 2.11 9.79 -18.68
N LEU A 214 2.45 10.48 -17.59
CA LEU A 214 3.20 9.91 -16.47
C LEU A 214 2.31 9.25 -15.43
N TYR A 215 1.00 9.48 -15.47
CA TYR A 215 0.06 8.99 -14.46
C TYR A 215 -0.12 7.47 -14.52
N ARG A 216 -0.08 6.83 -13.36
CA ARG A 216 -0.40 5.40 -13.19
C ARG A 216 -1.35 5.22 -12.01
N GLN A 217 -2.33 4.35 -12.15
CA GLN A 217 -3.21 3.98 -11.05
C GLN A 217 -2.48 3.06 -10.08
N GLU A 218 -2.66 3.27 -8.78
CA GLU A 218 -2.03 2.43 -7.74
C GLU A 218 -2.51 0.97 -7.77
N GLU A 219 -3.68 0.70 -8.33
CA GLU A 219 -4.27 -0.64 -8.50
C GLU A 219 -3.44 -1.56 -9.41
N GLU A 220 -2.52 -1.01 -10.20
CA GLU A 220 -1.65 -1.76 -11.11
C GLU A 220 -0.47 -2.46 -10.41
N VAL A 221 -0.30 -2.28 -9.11
CA VAL A 221 0.79 -2.91 -8.36
C VAL A 221 0.41 -4.32 -7.95
N ASP A 222 1.02 -5.31 -8.60
CA ASP A 222 0.80 -6.71 -8.26
C ASP A 222 1.40 -7.05 -6.89
N SER A 223 0.55 -7.39 -5.93
CA SER A 223 0.95 -7.76 -4.57
C SER A 223 1.69 -9.11 -4.47
N ASN A 224 1.85 -9.84 -5.56
CA ASN A 224 2.58 -11.10 -5.60
C ASN A 224 4.03 -10.93 -6.07
N LEU A 225 4.42 -9.75 -6.55
CA LEU A 225 5.75 -9.52 -7.10
C LEU A 225 6.70 -8.93 -6.06
N VAL A 226 7.87 -9.53 -5.90
CA VAL A 226 8.93 -9.09 -4.98
C VAL A 226 10.24 -8.99 -5.74
N ALA A 227 10.90 -7.83 -5.69
CA ALA A 227 12.22 -7.65 -6.30
C ALA A 227 13.32 -8.15 -5.36
N PHE A 228 14.25 -8.93 -5.91
CA PHE A 228 15.51 -9.36 -5.32
C PHE A 228 16.69 -8.81 -6.13
N ASP A 229 17.93 -8.99 -5.69
CA ASP A 229 19.10 -8.49 -6.42
C ASP A 229 19.29 -9.18 -7.81
N ASN A 230 18.80 -10.39 -7.97
CA ASN A 230 18.89 -11.17 -9.20
C ASN A 230 17.62 -11.20 -10.05
N GLY A 231 16.57 -10.45 -9.71
CA GLY A 231 15.34 -10.38 -10.51
C GLY A 231 14.07 -10.15 -9.68
N VAL A 232 12.95 -10.37 -10.30
CA VAL A 232 11.62 -10.23 -9.70
C VAL A 232 10.98 -11.59 -9.54
N LEU A 233 10.70 -11.96 -8.28
CA LEU A 233 10.00 -13.18 -7.92
C LEU A 233 8.49 -12.96 -8.01
N ASP A 234 7.81 -13.81 -8.75
CA ASP A 234 6.37 -13.99 -8.62
C ASP A 234 6.10 -15.06 -7.54
N MET A 235 5.59 -14.63 -6.39
CA MET A 235 5.32 -15.52 -5.26
C MET A 235 4.23 -16.55 -5.54
N SER A 236 3.34 -16.30 -6.51
CA SER A 236 2.27 -17.23 -6.87
C SER A 236 2.77 -18.43 -7.68
N THR A 237 3.78 -18.20 -8.53
CA THR A 237 4.36 -19.20 -9.41
C THR A 237 5.75 -19.67 -8.97
N SER A 238 6.36 -18.99 -7.99
CA SER A 238 7.75 -19.17 -7.55
C SER A 238 8.77 -19.01 -8.69
N ARG A 239 8.45 -18.21 -9.71
CA ARG A 239 9.33 -17.95 -10.84
C ARG A 239 10.04 -16.60 -10.70
N LEU A 240 11.33 -16.60 -10.98
CA LEU A 240 12.14 -15.40 -11.07
C LEU A 240 12.11 -14.90 -12.52
N THR A 241 11.82 -13.61 -12.70
CA THR A 241 11.77 -12.93 -13.99
C THR A 241 12.72 -11.72 -14.01
N PRO A 242 13.19 -11.28 -15.18
CA PRO A 242 14.01 -10.07 -15.29
C PRO A 242 13.28 -8.82 -14.77
N PHE A 243 14.05 -7.83 -14.33
CA PHE A 243 13.51 -6.53 -13.95
C PHE A 243 12.76 -5.86 -15.09
N SER A 244 11.60 -5.25 -14.77
CA SER A 244 10.82 -4.46 -15.72
C SER A 244 10.07 -3.34 -15.03
N PRO A 245 10.02 -2.13 -15.61
CA PRO A 245 9.19 -1.04 -15.09
C PRO A 245 7.69 -1.39 -15.04
N LYS A 246 7.26 -2.39 -15.80
CA LYS A 246 5.87 -2.86 -15.82
C LYS A 246 5.44 -3.54 -14.52
N HIS A 247 6.40 -4.04 -13.72
CA HIS A 247 6.11 -4.75 -12.48
C HIS A 247 5.58 -3.83 -11.35
N GLY A 248 5.79 -2.51 -11.44
CA GLY A 248 5.26 -1.56 -10.45
C GLY A 248 5.82 -1.73 -9.04
N ILE A 249 7.06 -2.15 -8.88
CA ILE A 249 7.68 -2.48 -7.58
C ILE A 249 8.34 -1.23 -6.99
N PHE A 250 8.21 -1.02 -5.67
CA PHE A 250 8.68 0.18 -4.95
C PHE A 250 9.86 -0.05 -4.01
N TYR A 251 10.34 -1.27 -3.88
CA TYR A 251 11.50 -1.62 -3.06
C TYR A 251 12.15 -2.89 -3.58
N ARG A 252 13.36 -3.15 -3.12
CA ARG A 252 14.11 -4.36 -3.47
C ARG A 252 14.67 -5.00 -2.21
N ILE A 253 14.60 -6.32 -2.13
CA ILE A 253 15.27 -7.11 -1.12
C ILE A 253 16.73 -7.30 -1.58
N ARG A 254 17.66 -6.84 -0.76
CA ARG A 254 19.10 -6.83 -1.03
C ARG A 254 19.72 -8.20 -0.78
N THR A 255 19.25 -9.18 -1.53
CA THR A 255 19.79 -10.54 -1.57
C THR A 255 19.33 -11.20 -2.87
N GLU A 256 19.96 -12.30 -3.26
CA GLU A 256 19.55 -13.10 -4.40
C GLU A 256 18.52 -14.15 -3.98
N TRP A 257 17.48 -14.31 -4.77
CA TRP A 257 16.54 -15.40 -4.61
C TRP A 257 17.13 -16.71 -5.11
N GLY A 258 16.90 -17.81 -4.36
CA GLY A 258 17.32 -19.16 -4.75
C GLY A 258 18.70 -19.56 -4.23
N THR A 259 19.45 -18.65 -3.63
CA THR A 259 20.70 -18.97 -2.95
C THR A 259 20.39 -19.45 -1.54
N HIS A 260 20.50 -20.76 -1.31
CA HIS A 260 20.35 -21.31 0.04
C HIS A 260 21.73 -21.47 0.65
N GLN A 261 22.02 -20.67 1.67
CA GLN A 261 23.25 -20.77 2.46
C GLN A 261 22.90 -21.03 3.93
N PRO A 262 23.61 -21.91 4.63
CA PRO A 262 23.46 -22.04 6.09
C PRO A 262 23.83 -20.73 6.78
N HIS A 263 23.02 -20.28 7.71
CA HIS A 263 23.27 -19.06 8.49
C HIS A 263 23.34 -19.35 9.98
N PRO A 264 24.43 -20.03 10.45
CA PRO A 264 24.52 -20.50 11.83
C PRO A 264 24.44 -19.35 12.85
N CYS A 265 24.95 -18.15 12.51
CA CYS A 265 24.84 -16.99 13.40
C CYS A 265 23.40 -16.51 13.56
N PHE A 266 22.60 -16.52 12.49
CA PHE A 266 21.19 -16.16 12.53
C PHE A 266 20.36 -17.21 13.26
N ASP A 267 20.63 -18.48 13.05
CA ASP A 267 20.00 -19.59 13.75
C ASP A 267 20.26 -19.52 15.25
N ALA A 268 21.52 -19.31 15.65
CA ALA A 268 21.90 -19.13 17.05
C ALA A 268 21.24 -17.89 17.68
N PHE A 269 21.15 -16.77 16.93
CA PHE A 269 20.44 -15.58 17.39
C PHE A 269 18.95 -15.86 17.62
N LEU A 270 18.29 -16.59 16.71
CA LEU A 270 16.88 -16.95 16.88
C LEU A 270 16.70 -17.86 18.11
N ASP A 271 17.58 -18.83 18.31
CA ASP A 271 17.52 -19.71 19.47
C ASP A 271 17.74 -18.93 20.79
N ASP A 272 18.66 -17.96 20.81
CA ASP A 272 18.91 -17.10 21.97
C ASP A 272 17.69 -16.23 22.30
N VAL A 273 17.07 -15.57 21.32
CA VAL A 273 15.93 -14.65 21.57
C VAL A 273 14.62 -15.37 21.85
N THR A 274 14.49 -16.62 21.43
CA THR A 274 13.30 -17.45 21.66
C THR A 274 13.44 -18.41 22.83
N GLY A 275 14.66 -18.56 23.39
CA GLY A 275 14.94 -19.57 24.42
C GLY A 275 14.68 -21.00 23.91
N GLY A 276 14.82 -21.25 22.61
CA GLY A 276 14.55 -22.53 21.96
C GLY A 276 13.06 -22.82 21.67
N ASP A 277 12.16 -21.86 21.91
CA ASP A 277 10.74 -22.02 21.55
C ASP A 277 10.57 -21.97 20.01
N HIS A 278 10.28 -23.13 19.43
CA HIS A 278 10.13 -23.27 17.99
C HIS A 278 8.90 -22.55 17.43
N LEU A 279 7.81 -22.38 18.19
CA LEU A 279 6.64 -21.63 17.75
C LEU A 279 6.92 -20.13 17.70
N LEU A 280 7.63 -19.61 18.70
CA LEU A 280 8.06 -18.22 18.72
C LEU A 280 9.07 -17.96 17.60
N ARG A 281 10.01 -18.89 17.35
CA ARG A 281 10.95 -18.84 16.23
C ARG A 281 10.20 -18.77 14.89
N GLN A 282 9.24 -19.65 14.66
CA GLN A 282 8.41 -19.63 13.47
C GLN A 282 7.67 -18.29 13.32
N ARG A 283 7.09 -17.78 14.41
CA ARG A 283 6.39 -16.49 14.42
C ARG A 283 7.31 -15.34 14.04
N ILE A 284 8.54 -15.31 14.52
CA ILE A 284 9.54 -14.30 14.12
C ILE A 284 9.85 -14.39 12.63
N LEU A 285 10.03 -15.60 12.08
CA LEU A 285 10.26 -15.79 10.64
C LEU A 285 9.08 -15.34 9.80
N GLU A 286 7.83 -15.61 10.23
CA GLU A 286 6.61 -15.12 9.58
C GLU A 286 6.55 -13.58 9.60
N VAL A 287 6.93 -12.94 10.71
CA VAL A 287 7.00 -11.47 10.81
C VAL A 287 8.03 -10.91 9.83
N ILE A 288 9.22 -11.50 9.75
CA ILE A 288 10.25 -11.10 8.79
C ILE A 288 9.69 -11.22 7.35
N GLY A 289 9.14 -12.37 7.00
CA GLY A 289 8.59 -12.62 5.66
C GLY A 289 7.46 -11.64 5.31
N TYR A 290 6.54 -11.36 6.25
CA TYR A 290 5.47 -10.39 6.03
C TYR A 290 6.02 -8.96 5.87
N CYS A 291 7.00 -8.56 6.67
CA CYS A 291 7.64 -7.24 6.55
C CYS A 291 8.32 -7.05 5.19
N LEU A 292 8.89 -8.11 4.63
CA LEU A 292 9.56 -8.10 3.32
C LEU A 292 8.59 -8.29 2.15
N SER A 293 7.38 -8.77 2.37
CA SER A 293 6.37 -8.94 1.32
C SER A 293 5.65 -7.63 1.00
N PRO A 294 5.08 -7.46 -0.22
CA PRO A 294 4.24 -6.30 -0.55
C PRO A 294 2.83 -6.38 0.06
N ASP A 295 2.47 -7.50 0.68
CA ASP A 295 1.13 -7.75 1.21
C ASP A 295 0.83 -6.87 2.45
N ILE A 296 -0.32 -6.19 2.44
CA ILE A 296 -0.83 -5.37 3.54
C ILE A 296 -2.18 -5.87 4.09
N ARG A 297 -2.71 -6.98 3.56
CA ARG A 297 -4.07 -7.46 3.85
C ARG A 297 -4.26 -7.92 5.29
N ALA A 298 -3.18 -8.31 5.99
CA ALA A 298 -3.28 -8.67 7.40
C ALA A 298 -3.63 -7.47 8.29
N LYS A 299 -3.44 -6.22 7.81
CA LYS A 299 -3.72 -4.98 8.55
C LYS A 299 -3.05 -4.95 9.93
N SER A 300 -1.95 -5.68 10.08
CA SER A 300 -1.27 -5.92 11.36
C SER A 300 -0.03 -5.06 11.51
N PHE A 301 0.31 -4.78 12.74
CA PHE A 301 1.60 -4.23 13.16
C PHE A 301 2.24 -5.10 14.24
N PHE A 302 3.55 -5.02 14.38
CA PHE A 302 4.31 -5.90 15.26
C PHE A 302 4.83 -5.13 16.46
N VAL A 303 4.67 -5.70 17.64
CA VAL A 303 5.15 -5.12 18.91
C VAL A 303 6.22 -6.04 19.49
N PHE A 304 7.48 -5.63 19.37
CA PHE A 304 8.62 -6.30 20.02
C PHE A 304 8.69 -5.83 21.47
N GLN A 305 8.21 -6.66 22.39
CA GLN A 305 8.09 -6.30 23.79
C GLN A 305 9.02 -7.15 24.66
N GLY A 306 9.77 -6.51 25.53
CA GLY A 306 10.64 -7.22 26.49
C GLY A 306 11.67 -6.32 27.12
N HIS A 307 12.46 -6.88 28.04
CA HIS A 307 13.51 -6.15 28.75
C HIS A 307 14.60 -5.58 27.80
N PRO A 308 15.38 -4.59 28.24
CA PRO A 308 16.57 -4.17 27.49
C PRO A 308 17.49 -5.38 27.19
N ASP A 309 18.30 -5.27 26.16
CA ASP A 309 19.32 -6.26 25.74
C ASP A 309 18.79 -7.67 25.40
N THR A 310 17.51 -7.79 25.02
CA THR A 310 16.88 -9.06 24.61
C THR A 310 16.86 -9.28 23.07
N GLY A 311 17.56 -8.46 22.28
CA GLY A 311 17.67 -8.64 20.83
C GLY A 311 16.63 -7.91 19.97
N LYS A 312 15.65 -7.17 20.55
CA LYS A 312 14.62 -6.43 19.81
C LYS A 312 15.19 -5.52 18.72
N SER A 313 16.13 -4.66 19.10
CA SER A 313 16.76 -3.70 18.19
C SER A 313 17.64 -4.38 17.15
N ILE A 314 18.24 -5.52 17.47
CA ILE A 314 19.03 -6.31 16.53
C ILE A 314 18.12 -6.90 15.47
N LEU A 315 16.99 -7.53 15.84
CA LEU A 315 16.03 -8.05 14.87
C LEU A 315 15.47 -6.95 13.98
N ALA A 316 15.12 -5.79 14.54
CA ALA A 316 14.62 -4.65 13.75
C ALA A 316 15.68 -4.15 12.75
N LYS A 317 16.96 -4.05 13.15
CA LYS A 317 18.07 -3.70 12.26
C LYS A 317 18.29 -4.76 11.19
N LEU A 318 18.18 -6.03 11.52
CA LEU A 318 18.30 -7.13 10.57
C LEU A 318 17.21 -7.04 9.49
N ILE A 319 15.93 -6.86 9.87
CA ILE A 319 14.84 -6.67 8.91
C ILE A 319 15.11 -5.47 8.01
N ARG A 320 15.59 -4.37 8.58
CA ARG A 320 15.97 -3.18 7.81
C ARG A 320 17.11 -3.45 6.84
N SER A 321 18.08 -4.28 7.18
CA SER A 321 19.26 -4.55 6.32
C SER A 321 18.92 -5.28 5.03
N PHE A 322 17.79 -6.01 5.00
CA PHE A 322 17.30 -6.65 3.78
C PHE A 322 16.74 -5.67 2.74
N LEU A 323 16.44 -4.44 3.13
CA LEU A 323 15.80 -3.45 2.26
C LEU A 323 16.77 -2.34 1.89
N ASN A 324 16.51 -1.68 0.77
CA ASN A 324 17.17 -0.43 0.45
C ASN A 324 16.80 0.66 1.48
N ALA A 325 17.72 1.59 1.72
CA ALA A 325 17.58 2.57 2.82
C ALA A 325 16.36 3.48 2.68
N ASP A 326 15.98 3.81 1.44
CA ASP A 326 14.81 4.63 1.12
C ASP A 326 13.47 3.92 1.34
N ALA A 327 13.45 2.59 1.39
CA ALA A 327 12.26 1.80 1.74
C ALA A 327 12.00 1.74 3.27
N CYS A 328 12.91 2.24 4.09
CA CYS A 328 12.82 2.18 5.54
C CYS A 328 12.61 3.57 6.14
N LEU A 329 11.72 3.69 7.13
CA LEU A 329 11.48 4.89 7.91
C LEU A 329 11.72 4.60 9.39
N GLY A 330 12.49 5.46 10.06
CA GLY A 330 12.50 5.56 11.52
C GLY A 330 11.57 6.70 11.93
N LEU A 331 10.55 6.42 12.70
CA LEU A 331 9.56 7.42 13.14
C LEU A 331 9.12 7.09 14.56
N ASP A 332 9.12 8.09 15.42
CA ASP A 332 8.45 7.95 16.72
C ASP A 332 6.94 7.84 16.50
N ILE A 333 6.35 6.72 16.91
CA ILE A 333 4.92 6.45 16.75
C ILE A 333 4.06 7.53 17.43
N THR A 334 4.56 8.16 18.49
CA THR A 334 3.83 9.22 19.21
C THR A 334 3.62 10.46 18.33
N SER A 335 4.54 10.73 17.41
CA SER A 335 4.47 11.85 16.47
C SER A 335 3.54 11.60 15.28
N LEU A 336 3.06 10.36 15.07
CA LEU A 336 2.27 10.02 13.89
C LEU A 336 0.95 10.80 13.78
N GLY A 337 0.41 11.26 14.92
CA GLY A 337 -0.74 12.14 14.97
C GLY A 337 -0.44 13.61 14.62
N GLU A 338 0.82 13.98 14.42
CA GLU A 338 1.22 15.35 14.09
C GLU A 338 1.04 15.64 12.59
N ARG A 339 0.94 16.94 12.30
CA ARG A 339 0.90 17.41 10.92
C ARG A 339 2.19 17.03 10.20
N PHE A 340 2.09 16.62 8.97
CA PHE A 340 3.20 16.18 8.09
C PHE A 340 3.82 14.81 8.39
N ALA A 341 3.55 14.16 9.52
CA ALA A 341 4.19 12.89 9.89
C ALA A 341 3.83 11.76 8.92
N ALA A 342 2.55 11.65 8.54
CA ALA A 342 2.05 10.61 7.65
C ALA A 342 2.65 10.69 6.23
N ALA A 343 3.00 11.90 5.74
CA ALA A 343 3.61 12.07 4.43
C ALA A 343 4.97 11.36 4.28
N ASN A 344 5.69 11.16 5.40
CA ASN A 344 6.96 10.44 5.38
C ASN A 344 6.82 8.95 5.07
N LEU A 345 5.61 8.39 5.12
CA LEU A 345 5.34 6.98 4.81
C LEU A 345 5.27 6.68 3.30
N VAL A 346 5.20 7.71 2.46
CA VAL A 346 5.13 7.53 1.01
C VAL A 346 6.33 6.73 0.50
N GLY A 347 6.07 5.63 -0.22
CA GLY A 347 7.11 4.77 -0.78
C GLY A 347 7.89 3.94 0.26
N LYS A 348 7.43 3.87 1.52
CA LYS A 348 8.10 3.07 2.55
C LYS A 348 7.52 1.66 2.61
N GLN A 349 8.40 0.68 2.85
CA GLN A 349 8.05 -0.73 3.05
C GLN A 349 7.94 -1.08 4.55
N ILE A 350 8.83 -0.51 5.38
CA ILE A 350 8.79 -0.67 6.82
C ILE A 350 8.93 0.68 7.54
N CYS A 351 8.27 0.78 8.69
CA CYS A 351 8.39 1.89 9.63
C CYS A 351 8.79 1.33 11.00
N LEU A 352 9.92 1.78 11.53
CA LEU A 352 10.46 1.35 12.80
C LEU A 352 10.25 2.45 13.84
N SER A 353 9.60 2.12 14.95
CA SER A 353 9.48 2.97 16.13
C SER A 353 10.01 2.20 17.33
N MET A 354 11.29 2.38 17.62
CA MET A 354 11.95 1.70 18.71
C MET A 354 11.99 2.57 19.95
N ASP A 355 12.11 1.94 21.11
CA ASP A 355 12.21 2.62 22.42
C ASP A 355 11.02 3.50 22.79
N ILE A 356 9.80 2.98 22.50
CA ILE A 356 8.55 3.67 22.82
C ILE A 356 8.45 3.86 24.33
N ALA A 357 8.20 5.11 24.75
CA ALA A 357 8.03 5.45 26.14
C ALA A 357 6.78 4.78 26.77
N SER A 358 6.76 4.68 28.09
CA SER A 358 5.63 4.12 28.84
C SER A 358 4.39 5.02 28.90
N THR A 359 4.42 6.17 28.21
CA THR A 359 3.29 7.09 28.13
C THR A 359 2.22 6.57 27.16
N PRO A 360 0.92 6.68 27.49
CA PRO A 360 -0.13 6.26 26.60
C PRO A 360 -0.15 7.04 25.27
N LEU A 361 -0.32 6.35 24.15
CA LEU A 361 -0.52 6.96 22.85
C LEU A 361 -1.81 7.78 22.86
N SER A 362 -1.76 8.99 22.29
CA SER A 362 -2.93 9.88 22.22
C SER A 362 -4.04 9.26 21.35
N ALA A 363 -5.29 9.60 21.63
CA ALA A 363 -6.43 9.16 20.83
C ALA A 363 -6.27 9.54 19.34
N LYS A 364 -5.66 10.71 19.05
CA LYS A 364 -5.36 11.16 17.68
C LYS A 364 -4.33 10.25 17.01
N THR A 365 -3.23 9.91 17.71
CA THR A 365 -2.21 8.98 17.21
C THR A 365 -2.83 7.61 16.91
N VAL A 366 -3.65 7.07 17.82
CA VAL A 366 -4.33 5.79 17.65
C VAL A 366 -5.28 5.81 16.44
N ALA A 367 -6.06 6.88 16.26
CA ALA A 367 -6.97 7.02 15.12
C ALA A 367 -6.20 7.08 13.79
N THR A 368 -5.16 7.91 13.71
CA THR A 368 -4.29 8.00 12.53
C THR A 368 -3.63 6.67 12.21
N PHE A 369 -3.12 5.99 13.24
CA PHE A 369 -2.46 4.69 13.08
C PHE A 369 -3.41 3.61 12.56
N LYS A 370 -4.66 3.59 13.03
CA LYS A 370 -5.69 2.66 12.52
C LYS A 370 -6.04 2.92 11.06
N SER A 371 -6.14 4.18 10.65
CA SER A 371 -6.37 4.56 9.26
C SER A 371 -5.21 4.08 8.38
N ILE A 372 -3.97 4.38 8.78
CA ILE A 372 -2.74 4.01 8.05
C ILE A 372 -2.59 2.50 7.89
N THR A 373 -2.92 1.72 8.92
CA THR A 373 -2.85 0.24 8.88
C THR A 373 -4.10 -0.40 8.29
N GLY A 374 -5.16 0.38 8.04
CA GLY A 374 -6.44 -0.10 7.52
C GLY A 374 -6.42 -0.46 6.04
N GLY A 375 -5.46 0.10 5.28
CA GLY A 375 -5.41 -0.02 3.83
C GLY A 375 -6.32 0.98 3.10
N ASP A 376 -6.80 2.00 3.81
CA ASP A 376 -7.57 3.10 3.23
C ASP A 376 -6.63 4.16 2.62
N PRO A 377 -7.09 4.96 1.63
CA PRO A 377 -6.31 6.07 1.11
C PRO A 377 -6.10 7.13 2.22
N ILE A 378 -4.90 7.66 2.31
CA ILE A 378 -4.50 8.62 3.34
C ILE A 378 -4.17 9.93 2.65
N THR A 379 -4.84 11.01 3.07
CA THR A 379 -4.44 12.36 2.70
C THR A 379 -3.52 12.92 3.77
N ALA A 380 -2.32 13.31 3.38
CA ALA A 380 -1.31 13.86 4.28
C ALA A 380 -0.84 15.23 3.83
N ASP A 381 -0.65 16.12 4.79
CA ASP A 381 -0.04 17.43 4.54
C ASP A 381 1.45 17.29 4.25
N VAL A 382 1.92 18.01 3.24
CA VAL A 382 3.34 18.14 2.91
C VAL A 382 3.78 19.56 3.17
N LYS A 383 4.96 19.72 3.80
CA LYS A 383 5.48 21.06 4.11
C LYS A 383 5.79 21.83 2.83
N TYR A 384 5.17 22.99 2.66
CA TYR A 384 5.32 23.87 1.50
C TYR A 384 4.87 23.30 0.16
N ALA A 385 4.07 22.24 0.18
CA ALA A 385 3.52 21.60 -1.01
C ALA A 385 2.02 21.31 -0.83
N PRO A 386 1.26 21.02 -1.90
CA PRO A 386 -0.10 20.49 -1.80
C PRO A 386 -0.14 19.21 -0.95
N HIS A 387 -1.33 18.86 -0.43
CA HIS A 387 -1.52 17.57 0.22
C HIS A 387 -1.27 16.46 -0.79
N ILE A 388 -0.85 15.30 -0.29
CA ILE A 388 -0.71 14.09 -1.08
C ILE A 388 -1.70 13.04 -0.60
N THR A 389 -2.30 12.31 -1.53
CA THR A 389 -3.14 11.15 -1.23
C THR A 389 -2.41 9.90 -1.69
N PHE A 390 -2.26 8.92 -0.80
CA PHE A 390 -1.53 7.69 -1.08
C PHE A 390 -2.07 6.51 -0.26
N PHE A 391 -1.76 5.29 -0.68
CA PHE A 391 -1.99 4.07 0.09
C PHE A 391 -0.73 3.69 0.85
N ASN A 392 -0.85 3.53 2.16
CA ASN A 392 0.28 3.10 2.96
C ASN A 392 0.61 1.62 2.71
N ARG A 393 1.89 1.34 2.43
CA ARG A 393 2.42 -0.02 2.28
C ARG A 393 3.36 -0.41 3.42
N ALA A 394 3.77 0.57 4.22
CA ALA A 394 4.70 0.34 5.31
C ALA A 394 4.09 -0.53 6.41
N LYS A 395 4.79 -1.59 6.79
CA LYS A 395 4.53 -2.38 7.99
C LYS A 395 5.22 -1.73 9.17
N PHE A 396 4.55 -1.71 10.30
CA PHE A 396 5.08 -1.07 11.51
C PHE A 396 5.66 -2.11 12.46
N ILE A 397 6.87 -1.84 12.94
CA ILE A 397 7.55 -2.58 13.99
C ILE A 397 7.77 -1.60 15.15
N LEU A 398 7.14 -1.89 16.26
CA LEU A 398 7.17 -1.10 17.49
C LEU A 398 8.01 -1.82 18.54
N GLY A 399 9.08 -1.19 19.02
CA GLY A 399 9.93 -1.72 20.08
C GLY A 399 9.62 -1.05 21.42
N THR A 400 9.33 -1.83 22.44
CA THR A 400 9.03 -1.30 23.77
C THR A 400 9.55 -2.21 24.89
N ASN A 401 9.92 -1.59 26.02
CA ASN A 401 10.26 -2.31 27.24
C ASN A 401 9.07 -2.48 28.20
N HIS A 402 7.94 -1.83 27.87
CA HIS A 402 6.73 -1.80 28.67
C HIS A 402 5.53 -2.24 27.85
N PRO A 403 4.39 -2.60 28.45
CA PRO A 403 3.15 -2.78 27.71
C PRO A 403 2.79 -1.52 26.91
N LEU A 404 2.34 -1.72 25.69
CA LEU A 404 1.87 -0.59 24.85
C LEU A 404 0.55 -0.06 25.44
N LEU A 405 0.53 1.21 25.79
CA LEU A 405 -0.62 1.88 26.38
C LEU A 405 -1.23 2.86 25.39
N ILE A 406 -2.57 2.99 25.41
CA ILE A 406 -3.33 3.97 24.63
C ILE A 406 -4.26 4.77 25.54
N GLN A 407 -4.59 6.00 25.15
CA GLN A 407 -5.64 6.78 25.81
C GLN A 407 -7.01 6.24 25.44
N GLY A 408 -7.80 5.82 26.44
CA GLY A 408 -9.11 5.21 26.25
C GLY A 408 -9.03 3.71 25.90
N GLU A 409 -10.20 3.16 25.56
CA GLU A 409 -10.33 1.75 25.15
C GLU A 409 -10.53 1.67 23.65
N ASP A 410 -9.67 0.97 22.95
CA ASP A 410 -9.79 0.72 21.51
C ASP A 410 -9.43 -0.73 21.14
N PRO A 411 -10.39 -1.66 21.25
CA PRO A 411 -10.15 -3.06 20.90
C PRO A 411 -9.73 -3.24 19.43
N ALA A 412 -10.12 -2.33 18.54
CA ALA A 412 -9.76 -2.42 17.12
C ALA A 412 -8.28 -2.12 16.88
N PHE A 413 -7.66 -1.30 17.70
CA PHE A 413 -6.22 -1.07 17.69
C PHE A 413 -5.46 -2.33 18.11
N PHE A 414 -5.84 -2.93 19.25
CA PHE A 414 -5.14 -4.11 19.77
C PHE A 414 -5.35 -5.37 18.92
N ARG A 415 -6.49 -5.51 18.23
CA ARG A 415 -6.69 -6.62 17.27
C ARG A 415 -5.71 -6.62 16.11
N ARG A 416 -5.08 -5.48 15.82
CA ARG A 416 -4.05 -5.35 14.79
C ARG A 416 -2.64 -5.57 15.31
N ALA A 417 -2.46 -5.55 16.62
CA ALA A 417 -1.18 -5.75 17.27
C ALA A 417 -0.81 -7.23 17.34
N VAL A 418 0.33 -7.58 16.79
CA VAL A 418 0.96 -8.89 16.95
C VAL A 418 2.13 -8.72 17.90
N ALA A 419 1.95 -9.14 19.15
CA ALA A 419 2.99 -9.06 20.15
C ALA A 419 4.00 -10.20 20.00
N ILE A 420 5.27 -9.85 19.93
CA ILE A 420 6.41 -10.76 19.91
C ILE A 420 7.18 -10.56 21.23
N PRO A 421 7.09 -11.51 22.18
CA PRO A 421 7.77 -11.38 23.44
C PRO A 421 9.28 -11.65 23.29
N PHE A 422 10.08 -10.74 23.84
CA PHE A 422 11.53 -10.86 23.97
C PHE A 422 11.89 -11.02 25.44
N GLN A 423 11.84 -12.25 25.92
CA GLN A 423 12.01 -12.57 27.34
C GLN A 423 13.42 -13.08 27.67
N TYR A 424 14.14 -13.55 26.66
CA TYR A 424 15.46 -14.16 26.84
C TYR A 424 16.55 -13.17 26.43
N SER A 425 17.63 -13.12 27.19
CA SER A 425 18.85 -12.39 26.84
C SER A 425 19.98 -13.39 26.70
N GLY A 426 20.55 -13.42 25.50
CA GLY A 426 21.77 -14.24 25.28
C GLY A 426 22.95 -13.76 26.16
N PRO A 427 23.95 -14.61 26.42
CA PRO A 427 25.15 -14.22 27.13
C PRO A 427 25.83 -13.02 26.48
N ARG A 428 26.19 -11.98 27.23
CA ARG A 428 26.82 -10.75 26.70
C ARG A 428 28.10 -11.04 25.90
N GLU A 429 28.79 -12.11 26.20
CA GLU A 429 30.00 -12.55 25.50
C GLU A 429 29.76 -13.03 24.07
N LYS A 430 28.50 -13.41 23.73
CA LYS A 430 28.07 -13.81 22.36
C LYS A 430 27.42 -12.70 21.58
N GLN A 431 27.22 -11.54 22.20
CA GLN A 431 26.61 -10.37 21.51
C GLN A 431 27.67 -9.64 20.66
N GLY A 432 28.20 -10.31 19.65
CA GLY A 432 29.18 -9.75 18.75
C GLY A 432 28.51 -8.94 17.60
N PRO A 433 29.25 -8.01 16.96
CA PRO A 433 28.75 -7.23 15.81
C PRO A 433 28.46 -8.08 14.56
N HIS A 434 28.89 -9.33 14.52
CA HIS A 434 28.91 -10.21 13.34
C HIS A 434 27.54 -10.67 12.83
N LEU A 435 26.44 -10.39 13.52
CA LEU A 435 25.11 -10.74 13.04
C LEU A 435 24.60 -9.80 11.93
N LEU A 436 25.17 -8.60 11.86
CA LEU A 436 24.76 -7.56 10.90
C LEU A 436 25.79 -7.38 9.78
N GLU A 437 26.93 -8.07 9.85
CA GLU A 437 27.95 -8.20 8.80
C GLU A 437 27.62 -9.37 7.88
#